data_fb8c8b8ec65e4f102a36a36c49aac85e
#
_entry.id   fb8c8b8ec65e4f102a36a36c49aac85e
#
_cell.length_a   1.000
_cell.length_b   1.000
_cell.length_c   1.000
_cell.angle_alpha   90.00
_cell.angle_beta   90.00
_cell.angle_gamma   90.00
#
_symmetry.space_group_name_H-M   'P 1'
#
loop_
_entity.id
_entity.type
_entity.pdbx_description
1 polymer ?
#
loop_
_entity_poly.entity_id
_entity_poly.type
_entity_poly.pdbx_seq_one_letter_code
_entity_poly.pdbx_strand_id
1 'polypeptide(L)'
;MNANEVIANRALELMGHKRGEYQYCSPNDHVNRSQSTNDAYPTAIHIGMYYTHLKLVKHFKEVIDAFRRKGEEFAHVIKMGRNQLEHAVPMTLGQTFNGFASILQDEVKNLDFAAQDFLTVNMGATAIGTGITAEPEYASKCIAALRKITGLDIRLADDLIGATSDTSCLVGYSSAMR
;
A
#
# COMPACT_ATOMS: atom_id res chain seq x y z
N MET A 1 14.55 -6.55 -14.61
CA MET A 1 15.96 -6.99 -14.87
C MET A 1 16.93 -6.40 -13.85
N ASN A 2 17.07 -5.09 -13.71
CA ASN A 2 18.06 -4.46 -12.82
C ASN A 2 18.01 -5.02 -11.37
N ALA A 3 16.83 -5.13 -10.74
CA ALA A 3 16.70 -5.69 -9.40
C ALA A 3 17.24 -7.14 -9.33
N ASN A 4 16.96 -7.95 -10.33
CA ASN A 4 17.45 -9.34 -10.39
C ASN A 4 18.98 -9.41 -10.53
N GLU A 5 19.58 -8.49 -11.28
CA GLU A 5 21.04 -8.40 -11.40
C GLU A 5 21.70 -8.01 -10.07
N VAL A 6 21.10 -7.04 -9.34
CA VAL A 6 21.59 -6.66 -8.02
C VAL A 6 21.50 -7.82 -7.05
N ILE A 7 20.37 -8.55 -7.04
CA ILE A 7 20.18 -9.74 -6.18
C ILE A 7 21.17 -10.84 -6.54
N ALA A 8 21.34 -11.15 -7.84
CA ALA A 8 22.26 -12.17 -8.30
C ALA A 8 23.72 -11.84 -7.91
N ASN A 9 24.14 -10.60 -8.12
CA ASN A 9 25.49 -10.17 -7.75
C ASN A 9 25.70 -10.21 -6.24
N ARG A 10 24.70 -9.87 -5.44
CA ARG A 10 24.80 -9.98 -3.98
C ARG A 10 24.87 -11.45 -3.53
N ALA A 11 24.11 -12.33 -4.17
CA ALA A 11 24.19 -13.77 -3.92
C ALA A 11 25.59 -14.32 -4.25
N LEU A 12 26.15 -13.94 -5.40
CA LEU A 12 27.51 -14.32 -5.80
C LEU A 12 28.55 -13.88 -4.76
N GLU A 13 28.48 -12.66 -4.25
CA GLU A 13 29.37 -12.19 -3.18
C GLU A 13 29.26 -13.06 -1.91
N LEU A 14 28.04 -13.39 -1.49
CA LEU A 14 27.80 -14.23 -0.31
C LEU A 14 28.29 -15.67 -0.49
N MET A 15 28.34 -16.14 -1.75
CA MET A 15 28.88 -17.46 -2.13
C MET A 15 30.43 -17.45 -2.31
N GLY A 16 31.08 -16.29 -2.19
CA GLY A 16 32.52 -16.15 -2.38
C GLY A 16 32.95 -15.98 -3.83
N HIS A 17 32.03 -15.69 -4.74
CA HIS A 17 32.28 -15.44 -6.16
C HIS A 17 32.38 -13.94 -6.49
N LYS A 18 32.91 -13.64 -7.67
CA LYS A 18 32.93 -12.26 -8.19
C LYS A 18 31.60 -11.89 -8.82
N ARG A 19 31.27 -10.61 -8.79
CA ARG A 19 30.12 -10.04 -9.51
C ARG A 19 30.26 -10.36 -11.01
N GLY A 20 29.14 -10.73 -11.63
CA GLY A 20 29.11 -11.10 -13.05
C GLY A 20 29.41 -12.57 -13.35
N GLU A 21 29.80 -13.38 -12.37
CA GLU A 21 29.99 -14.83 -12.55
C GLU A 21 28.63 -15.57 -12.59
N TYR A 22 27.79 -15.18 -13.55
CA TYR A 22 26.38 -15.60 -13.65
C TYR A 22 26.18 -17.11 -13.93
N GLN A 23 27.25 -17.85 -14.24
CA GLN A 23 27.20 -19.29 -14.30
C GLN A 23 26.87 -19.94 -12.94
N TYR A 24 27.14 -19.26 -11.83
CA TYR A 24 26.81 -19.74 -10.47
C TYR A 24 25.46 -19.19 -9.97
N CYS A 25 25.11 -17.93 -10.31
CA CYS A 25 23.82 -17.34 -9.99
C CYS A 25 23.40 -16.37 -11.08
N SER A 26 22.54 -16.83 -12.01
CA SER A 26 22.00 -16.04 -13.11
C SER A 26 20.82 -15.18 -12.66
N PRO A 27 20.76 -13.89 -13.06
CA PRO A 27 19.60 -13.05 -12.82
C PRO A 27 18.29 -13.60 -13.42
N ASN A 28 18.38 -14.24 -14.58
CA ASN A 28 17.24 -14.77 -15.32
C ASN A 28 16.84 -16.18 -14.87
N ASP A 29 17.82 -17.11 -14.89
CA ASP A 29 17.50 -18.54 -14.74
C ASP A 29 17.35 -18.95 -13.27
N HIS A 30 17.93 -18.17 -12.34
CA HIS A 30 17.85 -18.43 -10.92
C HIS A 30 16.97 -17.42 -10.19
N VAL A 31 17.31 -16.12 -10.22
CA VAL A 31 16.58 -15.08 -9.46
C VAL A 31 15.18 -14.87 -9.99
N ASN A 32 15.00 -14.81 -11.33
CA ASN A 32 13.70 -14.58 -11.96
C ASN A 32 12.86 -15.85 -12.16
N ARG A 33 13.34 -16.99 -11.70
CA ARG A 33 12.64 -18.27 -11.91
C ARG A 33 11.22 -18.21 -11.31
N SER A 34 10.24 -18.71 -12.05
CA SER A 34 8.81 -18.70 -11.71
C SER A 34 8.18 -17.32 -11.55
N GLN A 35 8.83 -16.27 -12.04
CA GLN A 35 8.35 -14.88 -11.94
C GLN A 35 8.14 -14.25 -13.31
N SER A 36 7.27 -13.25 -13.35
CA SER A 36 7.11 -12.30 -14.44
C SER A 36 7.14 -10.87 -13.89
N THR A 37 7.39 -9.89 -14.76
CA THR A 37 7.13 -8.48 -14.42
C THR A 37 5.66 -8.27 -14.07
N ASN A 38 4.76 -9.06 -14.68
CA ASN A 38 3.30 -8.91 -14.53
C ASN A 38 2.76 -9.42 -13.17
N ASP A 39 3.56 -10.12 -12.38
CA ASP A 39 3.21 -10.52 -11.01
C ASP A 39 4.11 -9.87 -9.95
N ALA A 40 5.43 -9.90 -10.13
CA ALA A 40 6.38 -9.36 -9.16
C ALA A 40 6.27 -7.83 -9.01
N TYR A 41 6.09 -7.09 -10.14
CA TYR A 41 6.02 -5.64 -10.11
C TYR A 41 4.71 -5.11 -9.50
N PRO A 42 3.50 -5.58 -9.87
CA PRO A 42 2.28 -5.22 -9.19
C PRO A 42 2.30 -5.55 -7.69
N THR A 43 2.79 -6.73 -7.32
CA THR A 43 2.95 -7.11 -5.92
C THR A 43 3.84 -6.12 -5.15
N ALA A 44 4.95 -5.69 -5.77
CA ALA A 44 5.82 -4.68 -5.16
C ALA A 44 5.14 -3.31 -5.02
N ILE A 45 4.33 -2.89 -6.01
CA ILE A 45 3.51 -1.67 -5.94
C ILE A 45 2.52 -1.77 -4.77
N HIS A 46 1.76 -2.84 -4.67
CA HIS A 46 0.78 -3.05 -3.60
C HIS A 46 1.41 -2.93 -2.22
N ILE A 47 2.52 -3.64 -1.97
CA ILE A 47 3.26 -3.58 -0.71
C ILE A 47 3.79 -2.16 -0.45
N GLY A 48 4.35 -1.51 -1.47
CA GLY A 48 4.86 -0.13 -1.37
C GLY A 48 3.74 0.89 -1.06
N MET A 49 2.58 0.74 -1.70
CA MET A 49 1.39 1.57 -1.43
C MET A 49 0.88 1.37 0.00
N TYR A 50 0.83 0.13 0.48
CA TYR A 50 0.41 -0.14 1.85
C TYR A 50 1.36 0.49 2.88
N TYR A 51 2.68 0.38 2.71
CA TYR A 51 3.64 1.07 3.59
C TYR A 51 3.53 2.59 3.53
N THR A 52 3.23 3.14 2.34
CA THR A 52 3.00 4.58 2.17
C THR A 52 1.73 5.03 2.87
N HIS A 53 0.66 4.21 2.77
CA HIS A 53 -0.59 4.42 3.50
C HIS A 53 -0.37 4.49 5.02
N LEU A 54 0.40 3.57 5.61
CA LEU A 54 0.69 3.60 7.05
C LEU A 54 1.37 4.90 7.48
N LYS A 55 2.27 5.43 6.66
CA LYS A 55 2.90 6.74 6.91
C LYS A 55 1.90 7.88 6.79
N LEU A 56 1.04 7.85 5.78
CA LEU A 56 0.00 8.85 5.54
C LEU A 56 -0.97 8.92 6.72
N VAL A 57 -1.49 7.78 7.18
CA VAL A 57 -2.41 7.71 8.34
C VAL A 57 -1.77 8.28 9.60
N LYS A 58 -0.48 8.03 9.82
CA LYS A 58 0.24 8.64 10.95
C LYS A 58 0.17 10.16 10.90
N HIS A 59 0.43 10.76 9.75
CA HIS A 59 0.38 12.22 9.60
C HIS A 59 -1.05 12.77 9.68
N PHE A 60 -2.06 12.05 9.16
CA PHE A 60 -3.45 12.44 9.37
C PHE A 60 -3.82 12.49 10.86
N LYS A 61 -3.39 11.53 11.66
CA LYS A 61 -3.61 11.55 13.12
C LYS A 61 -2.98 12.78 13.77
N GLU A 62 -1.77 13.17 13.38
CA GLU A 62 -1.12 14.39 13.87
C GLU A 62 -1.93 15.66 13.53
N VAL A 63 -2.51 15.73 12.32
CA VAL A 63 -3.39 16.84 11.91
C VAL A 63 -4.70 16.84 12.68
N ILE A 64 -5.34 15.68 12.87
CA ILE A 64 -6.56 15.54 13.67
C ILE A 64 -6.33 16.03 15.10
N ASP A 65 -5.24 15.63 15.71
CA ASP A 65 -4.89 16.06 17.07
C ASP A 65 -4.60 17.57 17.12
N ALA A 66 -3.98 18.15 16.09
CA ALA A 66 -3.79 19.58 15.98
C ALA A 66 -5.13 20.34 15.91
N PHE A 67 -6.09 19.85 15.13
CA PHE A 67 -7.42 20.42 15.08
C PHE A 67 -8.17 20.32 16.40
N ARG A 68 -8.05 19.21 17.11
CA ARG A 68 -8.65 19.05 18.47
C ARG A 68 -8.06 20.04 19.45
N ARG A 69 -6.74 20.20 19.49
CA ARG A 69 -6.08 21.21 20.35
C ARG A 69 -6.55 22.63 20.02
N LYS A 70 -6.71 22.95 18.73
CA LYS A 70 -7.28 24.26 18.33
C LYS A 70 -8.75 24.36 18.67
N GLY A 71 -9.49 23.26 18.64
CA GLY A 71 -10.87 23.16 19.11
C GLY A 71 -11.00 23.56 20.59
N GLU A 72 -10.12 23.07 21.44
CA GLU A 72 -10.06 23.44 22.86
C GLU A 72 -9.62 24.89 23.06
N GLU A 73 -8.54 25.31 22.38
CA GLU A 73 -8.01 26.70 22.46
C GLU A 73 -9.07 27.75 22.12
N PHE A 74 -9.88 27.49 21.09
CA PHE A 74 -10.89 28.44 20.59
C PHE A 74 -12.34 28.12 21.03
N ALA A 75 -12.51 27.30 22.07
CA ALA A 75 -13.82 26.91 22.56
C ALA A 75 -14.67 28.13 23.04
N HIS A 76 -14.02 29.19 23.48
CA HIS A 76 -14.65 30.42 23.98
C HIS A 76 -14.87 31.50 22.91
N VAL A 77 -14.31 31.34 21.71
CA VAL A 77 -14.39 32.32 20.63
C VAL A 77 -15.70 32.17 19.87
N ILE A 78 -16.61 33.11 20.06
CA ILE A 78 -17.92 33.12 19.41
C ILE A 78 -17.78 33.61 17.96
N LYS A 79 -18.46 32.95 17.03
CA LYS A 79 -18.60 33.32 15.63
C LYS A 79 -20.00 33.02 15.13
N MET A 80 -20.35 33.59 13.98
CA MET A 80 -21.59 33.20 13.28
C MET A 80 -21.35 31.96 12.44
N GLY A 81 -22.16 30.94 12.68
CA GLY A 81 -22.31 29.81 11.76
C GLY A 81 -23.03 30.28 10.51
N ARG A 82 -22.71 29.71 9.35
CA ARG A 82 -23.31 30.07 8.07
C ARG A 82 -24.10 28.90 7.50
N ASN A 83 -25.20 29.21 6.85
CA ASN A 83 -26.00 28.30 6.06
C ASN A 83 -26.38 29.00 4.75
N GLN A 84 -26.24 28.32 3.62
CA GLN A 84 -26.51 28.88 2.29
C GLN A 84 -25.82 30.25 2.04
N LEU A 85 -24.55 30.37 2.50
CA LEU A 85 -23.71 31.56 2.44
C LEU A 85 -24.16 32.74 3.31
N GLU A 86 -25.23 32.59 4.10
CA GLU A 86 -25.77 33.62 4.99
C GLU A 86 -25.48 33.30 6.46
N HIS A 87 -25.60 34.33 7.33
CA HIS A 87 -25.50 34.16 8.77
C HIS A 87 -26.72 33.39 9.30
N ALA A 88 -26.46 32.29 10.04
CA ALA A 88 -27.55 31.49 10.60
C ALA A 88 -27.64 31.63 12.13
N VAL A 89 -26.75 30.95 12.85
CA VAL A 89 -26.80 30.89 14.32
C VAL A 89 -25.42 31.08 14.92
N PRO A 90 -25.31 31.57 16.17
CA PRO A 90 -24.05 31.62 16.89
C PRO A 90 -23.48 30.22 17.11
N MET A 91 -22.18 30.10 16.97
CA MET A 91 -21.37 28.90 17.30
C MET A 91 -20.01 29.33 17.79
N THR A 92 -19.16 28.38 18.23
CA THR A 92 -17.78 28.71 18.56
C THR A 92 -16.80 28.32 17.43
N LEU A 93 -15.69 29.01 17.36
CA LEU A 93 -14.62 28.66 16.46
C LEU A 93 -14.04 27.26 16.82
N GLY A 94 -14.02 26.92 18.12
CA GLY A 94 -13.65 25.59 18.59
C GLY A 94 -14.52 24.48 18.01
N GLN A 95 -15.85 24.70 17.90
CA GLN A 95 -16.75 23.72 17.24
C GLN A 95 -16.41 23.53 15.78
N THR A 96 -15.95 24.56 15.07
CA THR A 96 -15.52 24.44 13.67
C THR A 96 -14.30 23.54 13.55
N PHE A 97 -13.26 23.72 14.39
CA PHE A 97 -12.07 22.88 14.39
C PHE A 97 -12.35 21.43 14.78
N ASN A 98 -13.23 21.22 15.78
CA ASN A 98 -13.67 19.87 16.15
C ASN A 98 -14.42 19.17 15.00
N GLY A 99 -15.23 19.92 14.22
CA GLY A 99 -15.88 19.42 13.03
C GLY A 99 -14.87 18.93 11.98
N PHE A 100 -13.80 19.70 11.73
CA PHE A 100 -12.74 19.27 10.81
C PHE A 100 -12.01 18.01 11.32
N ALA A 101 -11.73 17.92 12.62
CA ALA A 101 -11.13 16.74 13.21
C ALA A 101 -11.99 15.49 13.02
N SER A 102 -13.32 15.61 13.20
CA SER A 102 -14.27 14.51 13.04
C SER A 102 -14.33 14.03 11.60
N ILE A 103 -14.42 14.94 10.63
CA ILE A 103 -14.44 14.61 9.20
C ILE A 103 -13.15 13.83 8.83
N LEU A 104 -11.98 14.36 9.18
CA LEU A 104 -10.71 13.68 8.87
C LEU A 104 -10.59 12.31 9.56
N GLN A 105 -11.16 12.17 10.76
CA GLN A 105 -11.15 10.87 11.46
C GLN A 105 -11.98 9.81 10.71
N ASP A 106 -13.10 10.21 10.10
CA ASP A 106 -13.92 9.30 9.30
C ASP A 106 -13.24 8.99 7.95
N GLU A 107 -12.57 9.97 7.33
CA GLU A 107 -11.81 9.74 6.10
C GLU A 107 -10.62 8.81 6.31
N VAL A 108 -9.96 8.85 7.47
CA VAL A 108 -8.91 7.85 7.81
C VAL A 108 -9.47 6.43 7.80
N LYS A 109 -10.70 6.22 8.31
CA LYS A 109 -11.34 4.88 8.26
C LYS A 109 -11.61 4.42 6.82
N ASN A 110 -12.06 5.35 5.96
CA ASN A 110 -12.29 5.07 4.54
C ASN A 110 -10.98 4.69 3.83
N LEU A 111 -9.90 5.42 4.11
CA LEU A 111 -8.57 5.10 3.59
C LEU A 111 -8.03 3.76 4.11
N ASP A 112 -8.20 3.48 5.41
CA ASP A 112 -7.82 2.20 6.02
C ASP A 112 -8.57 1.04 5.35
N PHE A 113 -9.85 1.22 5.06
CA PHE A 113 -10.67 0.22 4.37
C PHE A 113 -10.17 -0.01 2.93
N ALA A 114 -9.99 1.06 2.16
CA ALA A 114 -9.51 0.96 0.78
C ALA A 114 -8.08 0.38 0.67
N ALA A 115 -7.23 0.63 1.68
CA ALA A 115 -5.87 0.11 1.70
C ALA A 115 -5.79 -1.42 1.90
N GLN A 116 -6.86 -2.07 2.41
CA GLN A 116 -6.89 -3.53 2.57
C GLN A 116 -6.74 -4.27 1.24
N ASP A 117 -7.20 -3.67 0.15
CA ASP A 117 -7.10 -4.27 -1.18
C ASP A 117 -5.65 -4.41 -1.65
N PHE A 118 -4.73 -3.57 -1.15
CA PHE A 118 -3.30 -3.71 -1.42
C PHE A 118 -2.66 -4.96 -0.78
N LEU A 119 -3.32 -5.59 0.19
CA LEU A 119 -2.82 -6.82 0.79
C LEU A 119 -3.14 -8.06 -0.05
N THR A 120 -3.97 -7.93 -1.08
CA THR A 120 -4.24 -9.01 -2.05
C THR A 120 -3.35 -8.82 -3.27
N VAL A 121 -2.54 -9.84 -3.58
CA VAL A 121 -1.53 -9.77 -4.64
C VAL A 121 -1.64 -10.95 -5.59
N ASN A 122 -1.04 -10.80 -6.79
CA ASN A 122 -1.07 -11.81 -7.85
C ASN A 122 0.26 -12.58 -8.02
N MET A 123 1.07 -12.67 -6.97
CA MET A 123 2.40 -13.33 -7.05
C MET A 123 2.29 -14.80 -7.45
N GLY A 124 3.03 -15.21 -8.48
CA GLY A 124 2.94 -16.53 -9.08
C GLY A 124 2.00 -16.63 -10.29
N ALA A 125 1.31 -15.55 -10.62
CA ALA A 125 0.46 -15.46 -11.81
C ALA A 125 1.24 -15.63 -13.13
N THR A 126 2.52 -15.32 -13.11
CA THR A 126 3.38 -15.23 -14.30
C THR A 126 2.88 -14.19 -15.29
N ALA A 127 2.87 -14.48 -16.59
CA ALA A 127 2.60 -13.48 -17.63
C ALA A 127 1.13 -13.00 -17.68
N ILE A 128 0.16 -13.90 -17.48
CA ILE A 128 -1.27 -13.62 -17.69
C ILE A 128 -2.19 -14.22 -16.61
N GLY A 129 -1.65 -14.70 -15.52
CA GLY A 129 -2.45 -15.26 -14.43
C GLY A 129 -2.57 -16.77 -14.40
N THR A 130 -2.07 -17.49 -15.42
CA THR A 130 -2.20 -18.94 -15.50
C THR A 130 -1.18 -19.70 -14.66
N GLY A 131 -0.05 -19.06 -14.32
CA GLY A 131 1.04 -19.69 -13.57
C GLY A 131 1.72 -20.86 -14.27
N ILE A 132 1.49 -21.05 -15.58
CA ILE A 132 1.86 -22.26 -16.32
C ILE A 132 3.37 -22.55 -16.31
N THR A 133 4.19 -21.54 -16.12
CA THR A 133 5.67 -21.66 -16.07
C THR A 133 6.22 -21.58 -14.65
N ALA A 134 5.37 -21.47 -13.65
CA ALA A 134 5.77 -21.46 -12.24
C ALA A 134 5.78 -22.88 -11.67
N GLU A 135 6.66 -23.10 -10.69
CA GLU A 135 6.61 -24.34 -9.90
C GLU A 135 5.29 -24.41 -9.11
N PRO A 136 4.66 -25.59 -8.98
CA PRO A 136 3.29 -25.71 -8.43
C PRO A 136 3.06 -25.04 -7.05
N GLU A 137 4.07 -25.04 -6.17
CA GLU A 137 3.95 -24.46 -4.83
C GLU A 137 4.56 -23.05 -4.72
N TYR A 138 5.02 -22.47 -5.84
CA TYR A 138 5.75 -21.19 -5.82
C TYR A 138 4.92 -20.07 -5.19
N ALA A 139 3.69 -19.86 -5.65
CA ALA A 139 2.83 -18.79 -5.18
C ALA A 139 2.59 -18.86 -3.66
N SER A 140 2.20 -20.02 -3.15
CA SER A 140 1.92 -20.21 -1.72
C SER A 140 3.16 -20.02 -0.84
N LYS A 141 4.31 -20.55 -1.26
CA LYS A 141 5.58 -20.38 -0.55
C LYS A 141 6.06 -18.94 -0.58
N CYS A 142 5.88 -18.25 -1.71
CA CYS A 142 6.24 -16.85 -1.84
C CYS A 142 5.38 -15.95 -0.94
N ILE A 143 4.07 -16.17 -0.87
CA ILE A 143 3.18 -15.43 0.04
C ILE A 143 3.56 -15.66 1.50
N ALA A 144 3.86 -16.91 1.88
CA ALA A 144 4.33 -17.21 3.24
C ALA A 144 5.64 -16.47 3.59
N ALA A 145 6.58 -16.41 2.65
CA ALA A 145 7.83 -15.68 2.80
C ALA A 145 7.60 -14.16 2.89
N LEU A 146 6.72 -13.60 2.03
CA LEU A 146 6.37 -12.18 2.06
C LEU A 146 5.72 -11.79 3.38
N ARG A 147 4.77 -12.56 3.91
CA ARG A 147 4.20 -12.35 5.24
C ARG A 147 5.26 -12.31 6.34
N LYS A 148 6.19 -13.27 6.30
CA LYS A 148 7.28 -13.34 7.29
C LYS A 148 8.22 -12.14 7.22
N ILE A 149 8.56 -11.68 6.02
CA ILE A 149 9.51 -10.57 5.80
C ILE A 149 8.86 -9.22 6.11
N THR A 150 7.61 -9.02 5.70
CA THR A 150 6.91 -7.73 5.80
C THR A 150 6.15 -7.54 7.11
N GLY A 151 5.74 -8.63 7.77
CA GLY A 151 4.81 -8.61 8.89
C GLY A 151 3.37 -8.27 8.50
N LEU A 152 3.06 -8.18 7.19
CA LEU A 152 1.75 -7.83 6.67
C LEU A 152 0.92 -9.09 6.37
N ASP A 153 -0.40 -9.02 6.50
CA ASP A 153 -1.33 -10.10 6.13
C ASP A 153 -1.56 -10.16 4.62
N ILE A 154 -0.48 -10.34 3.85
CA ILE A 154 -0.52 -10.45 2.39
C ILE A 154 -1.26 -11.74 2.01
N ARG A 155 -2.17 -11.64 1.05
CA ARG A 155 -3.00 -12.75 0.57
C ARG A 155 -2.80 -12.93 -0.94
N LEU A 156 -2.84 -14.18 -1.38
CA LEU A 156 -2.92 -14.47 -2.80
C LEU A 156 -4.35 -14.21 -3.28
N ALA A 157 -4.50 -13.59 -4.44
CA ALA A 157 -5.81 -13.44 -5.07
C ALA A 157 -6.41 -14.81 -5.42
N ASP A 158 -7.74 -14.94 -5.26
CA ASP A 158 -8.46 -16.18 -5.59
C ASP A 158 -8.42 -16.48 -7.08
N ASP A 159 -8.49 -15.44 -7.92
CA ASP A 159 -8.33 -15.52 -9.38
C ASP A 159 -7.14 -14.68 -9.83
N LEU A 160 -6.06 -15.37 -10.20
CA LEU A 160 -4.83 -14.73 -10.64
C LEU A 160 -4.94 -14.09 -12.03
N ILE A 161 -5.86 -14.56 -12.89
CA ILE A 161 -6.08 -13.98 -14.23
C ILE A 161 -6.72 -12.61 -14.08
N GLY A 162 -7.80 -12.52 -13.29
CA GLY A 162 -8.46 -11.26 -12.97
C GLY A 162 -7.49 -10.29 -12.29
N ALA A 163 -6.79 -10.74 -11.25
CA ALA A 163 -5.87 -9.92 -10.49
C ALA A 163 -4.65 -9.42 -11.30
N THR A 164 -4.29 -10.08 -12.39
CA THR A 164 -3.20 -9.63 -13.27
C THR A 164 -3.63 -8.45 -14.17
N SER A 165 -4.90 -8.30 -14.46
CA SER A 165 -5.45 -7.23 -15.30
C SER A 165 -6.14 -6.12 -14.51
N ASP A 166 -6.52 -6.37 -13.27
CA ASP A 166 -7.28 -5.44 -12.44
C ASP A 166 -6.38 -4.40 -11.75
N THR A 167 -6.78 -3.13 -11.85
CA THR A 167 -6.16 -1.98 -11.16
C THR A 167 -7.14 -1.25 -10.23
N SER A 168 -8.30 -1.85 -9.96
CA SER A 168 -9.37 -1.22 -9.18
C SER A 168 -8.94 -0.80 -7.77
N CYS A 169 -8.04 -1.53 -7.13
CA CYS A 169 -7.48 -1.17 -5.83
C CYS A 169 -6.78 0.21 -5.84
N LEU A 170 -6.01 0.52 -6.90
CA LEU A 170 -5.33 1.80 -7.05
C LEU A 170 -6.33 2.94 -7.30
N VAL A 171 -7.34 2.69 -8.15
CA VAL A 171 -8.41 3.66 -8.46
C VAL A 171 -9.26 3.91 -7.22
N GLY A 172 -9.66 2.87 -6.51
CA GLY A 172 -10.44 2.95 -5.27
C GLY A 172 -9.73 3.77 -4.20
N TYR A 173 -8.46 3.46 -3.95
CA TYR A 173 -7.66 4.22 -3.00
C TYR A 173 -7.46 5.68 -3.40
N SER A 174 -7.19 5.95 -4.69
CA SER A 174 -7.11 7.32 -5.23
C SER A 174 -8.41 8.09 -5.07
N SER A 175 -9.56 7.42 -5.22
CA SER A 175 -10.88 8.03 -5.00
C SER A 175 -11.14 8.34 -3.53
N ALA A 176 -10.72 7.48 -2.62
CA ALA A 176 -10.82 7.73 -1.18
C ALA A 176 -9.92 8.87 -0.69
N MET A 177 -8.89 9.26 -1.44
CA MET A 177 -8.02 10.40 -1.13
C MET A 177 -8.58 11.76 -1.56
N ARG A 178 -9.70 11.82 -2.28
CA ARG A 178 -10.35 13.05 -2.75
C ARG A 178 -11.33 13.62 -1.74
#